data_179a51cb160faf14dc198eee58372504
#
_entry.id   179a51cb160faf14dc198eee58372504
#
_cell.length_a   1.000
_cell.length_b   1.000
_cell.length_c   1.000
_cell.angle_alpha   90.00
_cell.angle_beta   90.00
_cell.angle_gamma   90.00
#
_symmetry.space_group_name_H-M   'P 1'
#
loop_
_entity.id
_entity.type
_entity.pdbx_description
1 polymer ?
#
loop_
_entity_poly.entity_id
_entity_poly.type
_entity_poly.pdbx_seq_one_letter_code
_entity_poly.pdbx_strand_id
1 'polypeptide(L)'
;MSDTKNCKKIPTTLLFGAASIALLLASSSAPVHAKALAKVNGVEITDEDLKLAMDDLGPGIPRQLEGKARESYVLDFLIDEQLVVQKAQADKLSETPDFAKKLAYLRDKALMETLLSNIAKSAATEPAIKLAYDEAAKNQKPDTEYHAHHILLPTEEEAKTALKRVRGGEAFDKVAGELSKDPGAKGGDLGWFTKDRMVPEFGEAASKLEPGQISEPVKTQFGWHIIKLDEKRPKTFPPLDQVKDQVARYVVQKAQSELVVKLREGAKIERLDQPPETTKPEDKKK
;
A
#
# COMPACT_ATOMS: atom_id res chain seq x y z
N MET A 1 8.79 90.77 -19.41
CA MET A 1 8.52 90.70 -20.85
C MET A 1 7.79 89.39 -21.04
N SER A 2 6.46 89.53 -21.07
CA SER A 2 5.63 89.59 -22.29
C SER A 2 5.65 88.25 -23.01
N ASP A 3 4.65 87.52 -23.39
CA ASP A 3 3.22 87.79 -23.53
C ASP A 3 2.51 86.45 -23.77
N THR A 4 1.38 86.33 -23.18
CA THR A 4 -0.03 86.17 -23.75
C THR A 4 -0.35 84.99 -24.63
N LYS A 5 -1.38 84.27 -24.17
CA LYS A 5 -2.62 83.88 -24.83
C LYS A 5 -2.63 83.01 -26.09
N ASN A 6 -3.28 81.88 -26.05
CA ASN A 6 -4.55 81.81 -26.76
C ASN A 6 -5.42 80.59 -26.34
N CYS A 7 -6.64 80.95 -26.00
CA CYS A 7 -7.77 80.10 -25.73
C CYS A 7 -8.49 79.82 -27.08
N LYS A 8 -8.82 78.57 -27.36
CA LYS A 8 -9.86 78.26 -28.35
C LYS A 8 -10.77 77.15 -27.91
N LYS A 9 -12.05 77.52 -27.94
CA LYS A 9 -13.24 76.83 -27.52
C LYS A 9 -13.63 75.66 -28.45
N ILE A 10 -14.16 74.64 -27.80
CA ILE A 10 -15.23 73.65 -28.07
C ILE A 10 -15.97 73.75 -29.44
N PRO A 11 -16.34 72.57 -30.05
CA PRO A 11 -17.76 72.24 -29.89
C PRO A 11 -18.07 70.80 -29.49
N THR A 12 -19.10 70.73 -28.70
CA THR A 12 -19.90 69.58 -28.29
C THR A 12 -20.55 68.90 -29.52
N THR A 13 -20.39 67.60 -29.65
CA THR A 13 -21.29 66.78 -30.45
C THR A 13 -21.72 65.55 -29.68
N LEU A 14 -22.97 65.54 -29.30
CA LEU A 14 -23.68 64.39 -28.74
C LEU A 14 -23.78 63.31 -29.84
N LEU A 15 -23.35 62.07 -29.46
CA LEU A 15 -23.80 60.91 -30.19
C LEU A 15 -24.26 59.88 -29.15
N PHE A 16 -25.55 59.59 -29.19
CA PHE A 16 -26.21 58.49 -28.49
C PHE A 16 -25.65 57.18 -29.02
N GLY A 17 -24.99 56.40 -28.16
CA GLY A 17 -24.59 55.07 -28.45
C GLY A 17 -25.21 54.11 -27.40
N ALA A 18 -26.04 53.21 -27.87
CA ALA A 18 -26.80 52.23 -27.10
C ALA A 18 -25.93 51.43 -26.15
N ALA A 19 -26.19 51.52 -24.86
CA ALA A 19 -25.63 50.68 -23.84
C ALA A 19 -26.28 49.28 -23.93
N SER A 20 -25.60 48.34 -24.57
CA SER A 20 -25.94 46.92 -24.47
C SER A 20 -25.59 46.45 -23.06
N ILE A 21 -26.58 46.32 -22.20
CA ILE A 21 -26.46 45.66 -20.88
C ILE A 21 -26.28 44.18 -21.18
N ALA A 22 -25.03 43.73 -21.19
CA ALA A 22 -24.70 42.32 -21.10
C ALA A 22 -25.06 41.84 -19.66
N LEU A 23 -26.22 41.21 -19.53
CA LEU A 23 -26.66 40.52 -18.34
C LEU A 23 -25.71 39.30 -18.13
N LEU A 24 -24.61 39.50 -17.40
CA LEU A 24 -23.81 38.43 -16.87
C LEU A 24 -24.68 37.65 -15.89
N LEU A 25 -25.26 36.56 -16.36
CA LEU A 25 -25.80 35.50 -15.52
C LEU A 25 -24.60 34.92 -14.72
N ALA A 26 -24.27 35.57 -13.62
CA ALA A 26 -23.47 34.96 -12.59
C ALA A 26 -24.27 33.75 -12.07
N SER A 27 -23.93 32.58 -12.56
CA SER A 27 -24.33 31.31 -11.92
C SER A 27 -23.74 31.32 -10.53
N SER A 28 -24.45 31.92 -9.58
CA SER A 28 -24.21 31.75 -8.18
C SER A 28 -24.54 30.27 -7.87
N SER A 29 -23.55 29.40 -7.97
CA SER A 29 -23.58 28.14 -7.22
C SER A 29 -23.75 28.54 -5.76
N ALA A 30 -24.97 28.42 -5.24
CA ALA A 30 -25.24 28.58 -3.82
C ALA A 30 -24.27 27.63 -3.08
N PRO A 31 -23.57 28.11 -2.06
CA PRO A 31 -22.78 27.20 -1.25
C PRO A 31 -23.73 26.11 -0.74
N VAL A 32 -23.39 24.86 -1.01
CA VAL A 32 -24.07 23.72 -0.37
C VAL A 32 -23.83 23.93 1.13
N HIS A 33 -24.80 24.44 1.85
CA HIS A 33 -24.71 24.58 3.28
C HIS A 33 -24.76 23.19 3.89
N ALA A 34 -23.69 22.81 4.55
CA ALA A 34 -23.65 21.60 5.35
C ALA A 34 -24.83 21.61 6.34
N LYS A 35 -25.55 20.51 6.44
CA LYS A 35 -26.73 20.39 7.30
C LYS A 35 -26.30 20.30 8.75
N ALA A 36 -26.74 21.25 9.58
CA ALA A 36 -26.54 21.17 11.02
C ALA A 36 -27.29 19.95 11.62
N LEU A 37 -26.58 19.11 12.34
CA LEU A 37 -27.11 17.92 13.03
C LEU A 37 -27.27 18.15 14.54
N ALA A 38 -26.38 18.93 15.15
CA ALA A 38 -26.41 19.32 16.56
C ALA A 38 -25.86 20.74 16.76
N LYS A 39 -26.09 21.30 17.94
CA LYS A 39 -25.51 22.58 18.34
C LYS A 39 -25.07 22.52 19.79
N VAL A 40 -23.78 22.76 20.06
CA VAL A 40 -23.14 22.70 21.38
C VAL A 40 -22.65 24.09 21.76
N ASN A 41 -23.33 24.74 22.72
CA ASN A 41 -23.03 26.12 23.16
C ASN A 41 -22.93 27.11 21.99
N GLY A 42 -23.77 26.94 20.95
CA GLY A 42 -23.79 27.82 19.79
C GLY A 42 -22.93 27.35 18.59
N VAL A 43 -22.04 26.40 18.79
CA VAL A 43 -21.23 25.80 17.71
C VAL A 43 -22.02 24.68 17.05
N GLU A 44 -22.13 24.71 15.73
CA GLU A 44 -22.84 23.69 14.95
C GLU A 44 -21.93 22.50 14.67
N ILE A 45 -22.50 21.30 14.75
CA ILE A 45 -21.93 20.05 14.27
C ILE A 45 -22.73 19.69 13.02
N THR A 46 -22.05 19.49 11.90
CA THR A 46 -22.66 19.29 10.59
C THR A 46 -22.62 17.83 10.13
N ASP A 47 -23.33 17.55 9.06
CA ASP A 47 -23.24 16.24 8.37
C ASP A 47 -21.87 15.99 7.73
N GLU A 48 -21.13 17.04 7.37
CA GLU A 48 -19.74 16.93 6.89
C GLU A 48 -18.80 16.53 8.04
N ASP A 49 -18.99 17.12 9.25
CA ASP A 49 -18.21 16.73 10.44
C ASP A 49 -18.50 15.29 10.82
N LEU A 50 -19.77 14.86 10.79
CA LEU A 50 -20.16 13.47 11.03
C LEU A 50 -19.46 12.51 10.06
N LYS A 51 -19.44 12.85 8.77
CA LYS A 51 -18.78 12.04 7.76
C LYS A 51 -17.29 11.92 7.99
N LEU A 52 -16.60 13.03 8.27
CA LEU A 52 -15.16 13.02 8.59
C LEU A 52 -14.87 12.17 9.82
N ALA A 53 -15.67 12.30 10.89
CA ALA A 53 -15.51 11.50 12.10
C ALA A 53 -15.80 10.00 11.86
N MET A 54 -16.78 9.66 11.02
CA MET A 54 -17.05 8.27 10.64
C MET A 54 -15.90 7.63 9.88
N ASP A 55 -15.22 8.39 9.04
CA ASP A 55 -14.04 7.92 8.29
C ASP A 55 -12.82 7.76 9.22
N ASP A 56 -12.60 8.71 10.15
CA ASP A 56 -11.47 8.69 11.08
C ASP A 56 -11.61 7.60 12.16
N LEU A 57 -12.79 7.52 12.81
CA LEU A 57 -13.07 6.53 13.84
C LEU A 57 -13.17 5.10 13.30
N GLY A 58 -13.57 4.94 12.04
CA GLY A 58 -13.61 3.70 11.26
C GLY A 58 -13.71 2.40 12.07
N PRO A 59 -12.57 1.69 12.28
CA PRO A 59 -12.53 0.44 13.04
C PRO A 59 -12.83 0.57 14.54
N GLY A 60 -12.74 1.79 15.10
CA GLY A 60 -13.05 2.07 16.51
C GLY A 60 -14.56 2.08 16.82
N ILE A 61 -15.40 2.22 15.80
CA ILE A 61 -16.85 2.16 15.99
C ILE A 61 -17.28 0.71 16.24
N PRO A 62 -18.11 0.44 17.27
CA PRO A 62 -18.59 -0.93 17.54
C PRO A 62 -19.27 -1.54 16.31
N ARG A 63 -18.82 -2.74 15.90
CA ARG A 63 -19.25 -3.40 14.66
C ARG A 63 -20.74 -3.73 14.60
N GLN A 64 -21.38 -3.87 15.76
CA GLN A 64 -22.82 -4.15 15.88
C GLN A 64 -23.71 -2.93 15.60
N LEU A 65 -23.11 -1.72 15.51
CA LEU A 65 -23.84 -0.50 15.19
C LEU A 65 -23.90 -0.30 13.69
N GLU A 66 -25.11 -0.21 13.13
CA GLU A 66 -25.35 0.02 11.72
C GLU A 66 -26.34 1.16 11.48
N GLY A 67 -26.28 1.75 10.28
CA GLY A 67 -27.20 2.80 9.85
C GLY A 67 -27.30 3.95 10.85
N LYS A 68 -28.54 4.32 11.22
CA LYS A 68 -28.82 5.46 12.13
C LYS A 68 -28.23 5.29 13.53
N ALA A 69 -28.10 4.06 14.04
CA ALA A 69 -27.52 3.82 15.35
C ALA A 69 -26.02 4.14 15.36
N ARG A 70 -25.33 3.83 14.25
CA ARG A 70 -23.93 4.19 14.04
C ARG A 70 -23.74 5.70 13.91
N GLU A 71 -24.59 6.37 13.13
CA GLU A 71 -24.59 7.84 12.99
C GLU A 71 -24.82 8.52 14.33
N SER A 72 -25.81 8.07 15.13
CA SER A 72 -26.09 8.63 16.47
C SER A 72 -24.90 8.47 17.40
N TYR A 73 -24.27 7.29 17.43
CA TYR A 73 -23.09 7.05 18.25
C TYR A 73 -21.93 8.01 17.93
N VAL A 74 -21.67 8.24 16.62
CA VAL A 74 -20.60 9.19 16.20
C VAL A 74 -21.01 10.63 16.48
N LEU A 75 -22.29 10.98 16.31
CA LEU A 75 -22.78 12.33 16.67
C LEU A 75 -22.63 12.62 18.16
N ASP A 76 -22.98 11.66 19.04
CA ASP A 76 -22.78 11.77 20.48
C ASP A 76 -21.29 11.97 20.83
N PHE A 77 -20.40 11.21 20.16
CA PHE A 77 -18.95 11.40 20.29
C PHE A 77 -18.53 12.82 19.91
N LEU A 78 -19.00 13.36 18.78
CA LEU A 78 -18.67 14.73 18.34
C LEU A 78 -19.21 15.80 19.30
N ILE A 79 -20.36 15.57 19.91
CA ILE A 79 -20.91 16.47 20.96
C ILE A 79 -19.98 16.49 22.17
N ASP A 80 -19.55 15.32 22.64
CA ASP A 80 -18.63 15.22 23.79
C ASP A 80 -17.27 15.82 23.44
N GLU A 81 -16.74 15.53 22.25
CA GLU A 81 -15.51 16.14 21.74
C GLU A 81 -15.59 17.67 21.75
N GLN A 82 -16.68 18.23 21.22
CA GLN A 82 -16.87 19.68 21.18
C GLN A 82 -16.89 20.32 22.59
N LEU A 83 -17.48 19.65 23.58
CA LEU A 83 -17.45 20.10 24.97
C LEU A 83 -16.03 20.13 25.56
N VAL A 84 -15.26 19.05 25.29
CA VAL A 84 -13.85 18.95 25.73
C VAL A 84 -12.98 19.99 25.03
N VAL A 85 -13.18 20.22 23.72
CA VAL A 85 -12.47 21.26 22.95
C VAL A 85 -12.75 22.66 23.52
N GLN A 86 -14.01 22.98 23.82
CA GLN A 86 -14.36 24.28 24.41
C GLN A 86 -13.70 24.48 25.79
N LYS A 87 -13.64 23.43 26.62
CA LYS A 87 -12.92 23.49 27.90
C LYS A 87 -11.42 23.71 27.68
N ALA A 88 -10.80 23.02 26.75
CA ALA A 88 -9.39 23.18 26.42
C ALA A 88 -9.07 24.60 25.90
N GLN A 89 -9.98 25.20 25.13
CA GLN A 89 -9.87 26.59 24.67
C GLN A 89 -9.99 27.58 25.83
N ALA A 90 -10.96 27.37 26.73
CA ALA A 90 -11.12 28.19 27.92
C ALA A 90 -9.89 28.15 28.85
N ASP A 91 -9.21 27.00 28.91
CA ASP A 91 -7.94 26.82 29.62
C ASP A 91 -6.71 27.31 28.81
N LYS A 92 -6.93 27.91 27.63
CA LYS A 92 -5.88 28.47 26.77
C LYS A 92 -4.83 27.44 26.29
N LEU A 93 -5.17 26.16 26.23
CA LEU A 93 -4.25 25.12 25.80
C LEU A 93 -3.83 25.33 24.33
N SER A 94 -4.70 25.94 23.52
CA SER A 94 -4.40 26.30 22.12
C SER A 94 -3.32 27.36 21.94
N GLU A 95 -3.03 28.14 23.01
CA GLU A 95 -2.01 29.19 22.98
C GLU A 95 -0.61 28.68 23.41
N THR A 96 -0.52 27.40 23.82
CA THR A 96 0.74 26.83 24.29
C THR A 96 1.72 26.53 23.13
N PRO A 97 3.04 26.72 23.33
CA PRO A 97 4.03 26.39 22.31
C PRO A 97 4.00 24.92 21.87
N ASP A 98 3.68 24.01 22.77
CA ASP A 98 3.61 22.56 22.47
C ASP A 98 2.40 22.23 21.59
N PHE A 99 1.25 22.88 21.83
CA PHE A 99 0.10 22.75 20.95
C PHE A 99 0.40 23.28 19.54
N ALA A 100 1.06 24.45 19.43
CA ALA A 100 1.45 25.02 18.15
C ALA A 100 2.37 24.08 17.35
N LYS A 101 3.35 23.45 18.01
CA LYS A 101 4.24 22.44 17.39
C LYS A 101 3.45 21.21 16.92
N LYS A 102 2.54 20.70 17.76
CA LYS A 102 1.70 19.54 17.41
C LYS A 102 0.78 19.87 16.24
N LEU A 103 0.17 21.04 16.22
CA LEU A 103 -0.71 21.48 15.13
C LEU A 103 0.06 21.59 13.81
N ALA A 104 1.27 22.19 13.83
CA ALA A 104 2.13 22.27 12.64
C ALA A 104 2.46 20.87 12.10
N TYR A 105 2.86 19.95 12.96
CA TYR A 105 3.13 18.56 12.56
C TYR A 105 1.91 17.87 11.95
N LEU A 106 0.72 17.99 12.59
CA LEU A 106 -0.51 17.38 12.09
C LEU A 106 -0.95 17.97 10.75
N ARG A 107 -0.79 19.28 10.57
CA ARG A 107 -1.05 19.95 9.29
C ARG A 107 -0.15 19.41 8.18
N ASP A 108 1.15 19.33 8.43
CA ASP A 108 2.11 18.86 7.43
C ASP A 108 1.88 17.37 7.10
N LYS A 109 1.53 16.57 8.11
CA LYS A 109 1.10 15.16 7.92
C LYS A 109 -0.14 15.07 7.04
N ALA A 110 -1.18 15.86 7.31
CA ALA A 110 -2.41 15.86 6.51
C ALA A 110 -2.15 16.28 5.05
N LEU A 111 -1.29 17.28 4.82
CA LEU A 111 -0.88 17.69 3.46
C LEU A 111 -0.17 16.55 2.73
N MET A 112 0.77 15.86 3.39
CA MET A 112 1.47 14.71 2.82
C MET A 112 0.48 13.59 2.47
N GLU A 113 -0.38 13.19 3.39
CA GLU A 113 -1.37 12.13 3.20
C GLU A 113 -2.34 12.46 2.06
N THR A 114 -2.80 13.71 1.99
CA THR A 114 -3.68 14.19 0.91
C THR A 114 -3.00 14.08 -0.45
N LEU A 115 -1.74 14.53 -0.56
CA LEU A 115 -0.98 14.43 -1.81
C LEU A 115 -0.77 12.97 -2.21
N LEU A 116 -0.33 12.12 -1.28
CA LEU A 116 -0.10 10.70 -1.56
C LEU A 116 -1.39 9.96 -1.93
N SER A 117 -2.53 10.31 -1.31
CA SER A 117 -3.84 9.78 -1.68
C SER A 117 -4.26 10.18 -3.10
N ASN A 118 -4.02 11.44 -3.48
CA ASN A 118 -4.32 11.91 -4.84
C ASN A 118 -3.43 11.21 -5.88
N ILE A 119 -2.14 11.00 -5.58
CA ILE A 119 -1.24 10.19 -6.42
C ILE A 119 -1.76 8.76 -6.54
N ALA A 120 -2.17 8.14 -5.43
CA ALA A 120 -2.71 6.78 -5.46
C ALA A 120 -3.94 6.67 -6.38
N LYS A 121 -4.90 7.59 -6.26
CA LYS A 121 -6.10 7.63 -7.10
C LYS A 121 -5.78 7.82 -8.58
N SER A 122 -4.81 8.67 -8.90
CA SER A 122 -4.41 8.94 -10.29
C SER A 122 -3.55 7.83 -10.90
N ALA A 123 -2.78 7.11 -10.10
CA ALA A 123 -1.90 6.03 -10.56
C ALA A 123 -2.63 4.70 -10.76
N ALA A 124 -3.58 4.34 -9.89
CA ALA A 124 -4.28 3.06 -9.90
C ALA A 124 -5.36 2.96 -10.99
N THR A 125 -5.00 3.29 -12.23
CA THR A 125 -5.89 3.15 -13.38
C THR A 125 -5.83 1.74 -13.97
N GLU A 126 -6.92 1.25 -14.56
CA GLU A 126 -6.95 -0.06 -15.22
C GLU A 126 -5.84 -0.23 -16.28
N PRO A 127 -5.55 0.76 -17.14
CA PRO A 127 -4.43 0.65 -18.09
C PRO A 127 -3.07 0.51 -17.40
N ALA A 128 -2.83 1.27 -16.30
CA ALA A 128 -1.56 1.20 -15.57
C ALA A 128 -1.38 -0.14 -14.87
N ILE A 129 -2.45 -0.66 -14.26
CA ILE A 129 -2.46 -1.98 -13.63
C ILE A 129 -2.17 -3.06 -14.68
N LYS A 130 -2.87 -3.02 -15.83
CA LYS A 130 -2.64 -3.98 -16.90
C LYS A 130 -1.22 -3.92 -17.45
N LEU A 131 -0.68 -2.71 -17.66
CA LEU A 131 0.70 -2.53 -18.13
C LEU A 131 1.71 -3.15 -17.15
N ALA A 132 1.57 -2.84 -15.86
CA ALA A 132 2.47 -3.39 -14.83
C ALA A 132 2.39 -4.92 -14.75
N TYR A 133 1.18 -5.47 -14.89
CA TYR A 133 0.97 -6.92 -14.95
C TYR A 133 1.64 -7.55 -16.18
N ASP A 134 1.43 -6.98 -17.37
CA ASP A 134 2.00 -7.49 -18.63
C ASP A 134 3.55 -7.43 -18.60
N GLU A 135 4.12 -6.36 -18.01
CA GLU A 135 5.57 -6.25 -17.80
C GLU A 135 6.10 -7.32 -16.85
N ALA A 136 5.41 -7.53 -15.72
CA ALA A 136 5.80 -8.56 -14.75
C ALA A 136 5.72 -9.96 -15.34
N ALA A 137 4.63 -10.27 -16.08
CA ALA A 137 4.44 -11.54 -16.76
C ALA A 137 5.53 -11.79 -17.82
N LYS A 138 5.89 -10.76 -18.60
CA LYS A 138 6.95 -10.83 -19.62
C LYS A 138 8.34 -11.05 -19.01
N ASN A 139 8.58 -10.47 -17.85
CA ASN A 139 9.87 -10.54 -17.16
C ASN A 139 9.99 -11.77 -16.24
N GLN A 140 8.94 -12.57 -16.10
CA GLN A 140 8.99 -13.82 -15.34
C GLN A 140 10.01 -14.75 -16.01
N LYS A 141 11.00 -15.18 -15.23
CA LYS A 141 11.92 -16.21 -15.69
C LYS A 141 11.18 -17.55 -15.77
N PRO A 142 11.48 -18.35 -16.80
CA PRO A 142 11.00 -19.72 -16.85
C PRO A 142 11.39 -20.46 -15.56
N ASP A 143 10.42 -21.07 -14.92
CA ASP A 143 10.61 -21.82 -13.69
C ASP A 143 9.71 -23.07 -13.74
N THR A 144 10.01 -24.05 -12.90
CA THR A 144 9.27 -25.30 -12.79
C THR A 144 8.71 -25.43 -11.39
N GLU A 145 7.44 -25.77 -11.30
CA GLU A 145 6.80 -26.20 -10.07
C GLU A 145 6.82 -27.72 -10.00
N TYR A 146 7.11 -28.22 -8.80
CA TYR A 146 7.19 -29.62 -8.45
C TYR A 146 6.12 -29.94 -7.41
N HIS A 147 5.39 -31.01 -7.59
CA HIS A 147 4.52 -31.60 -6.59
C HIS A 147 5.18 -32.89 -6.08
N ALA A 148 5.45 -32.96 -4.79
CA ALA A 148 6.18 -34.08 -4.23
C ALA A 148 5.69 -34.43 -2.82
N HIS A 149 5.88 -35.70 -2.49
CA HIS A 149 5.80 -36.21 -1.14
C HIS A 149 7.20 -36.40 -0.57
N HIS A 150 7.36 -36.25 0.75
CA HIS A 150 8.61 -36.57 1.41
C HIS A 150 8.44 -37.33 2.74
N ILE A 151 9.49 -37.97 3.18
CA ILE A 151 9.61 -38.57 4.51
C ILE A 151 10.86 -37.98 5.17
N LEU A 152 10.70 -37.26 6.30
CA LEU A 152 11.82 -36.70 7.07
C LEU A 152 12.17 -37.62 8.22
N LEU A 153 13.45 -37.97 8.33
CA LEU A 153 13.99 -38.91 9.32
C LEU A 153 15.25 -38.38 9.97
N PRO A 154 15.53 -38.71 11.25
CA PRO A 154 16.72 -38.23 11.96
C PRO A 154 18.02 -38.79 11.41
N THR A 155 18.05 -40.07 10.98
CA THR A 155 19.25 -40.77 10.59
C THR A 155 19.20 -41.34 9.18
N GLU A 156 20.36 -41.58 8.59
CA GLU A 156 20.48 -42.16 7.25
C GLU A 156 19.98 -43.62 7.24
N GLU A 157 20.20 -44.37 8.29
CA GLU A 157 19.78 -45.77 8.43
C GLU A 157 18.26 -45.88 8.44
N GLU A 158 17.58 -44.97 9.17
CA GLU A 158 16.11 -44.90 9.17
C GLU A 158 15.60 -44.52 7.76
N ALA A 159 16.27 -43.60 7.08
CA ALA A 159 15.92 -43.20 5.73
C ALA A 159 16.09 -44.36 4.72
N LYS A 160 17.16 -45.10 4.81
CA LYS A 160 17.38 -46.30 4.00
C LYS A 160 16.32 -47.39 4.28
N THR A 161 15.89 -47.51 5.53
CA THR A 161 14.84 -48.46 5.92
C THR A 161 13.48 -48.03 5.32
N ALA A 162 13.13 -46.77 5.46
CA ALA A 162 11.91 -46.21 4.83
C ALA A 162 11.93 -46.36 3.30
N LEU A 163 13.09 -46.06 2.68
CA LEU A 163 13.25 -46.22 1.22
C LEU A 163 13.04 -47.67 0.77
N LYS A 164 13.56 -48.65 1.55
CA LYS A 164 13.36 -50.07 1.24
C LYS A 164 11.88 -50.47 1.31
N ARG A 165 11.14 -49.96 2.29
CA ARG A 165 9.69 -50.21 2.42
C ARG A 165 8.92 -49.68 1.20
N VAL A 166 9.12 -48.39 0.86
CA VAL A 166 8.41 -47.80 -0.28
C VAL A 166 8.80 -48.40 -1.62
N ARG A 167 10.06 -48.77 -1.84
CA ARG A 167 10.52 -49.51 -3.01
C ARG A 167 10.02 -50.97 -3.03
N GLY A 168 9.70 -51.52 -1.89
CA GLY A 168 9.08 -52.82 -1.71
C GLY A 168 7.58 -52.87 -2.00
N GLY A 169 6.98 -51.72 -2.34
CA GLY A 169 5.58 -51.59 -2.73
C GLY A 169 4.63 -51.08 -1.65
N GLU A 170 5.14 -50.72 -0.45
CA GLU A 170 4.28 -50.04 0.52
C GLU A 170 3.93 -48.62 0.05
N ALA A 171 2.69 -48.18 0.33
CA ALA A 171 2.22 -46.86 -0.03
C ALA A 171 3.06 -45.78 0.67
N PHE A 172 3.54 -44.80 -0.10
CA PHE A 172 4.44 -43.75 0.37
C PHE A 172 3.85 -42.93 1.50
N ASP A 173 2.58 -42.53 1.37
CA ASP A 173 1.78 -41.78 2.34
C ASP A 173 1.62 -42.52 3.67
N LYS A 174 1.45 -43.85 3.61
CA LYS A 174 1.39 -44.73 4.79
C LYS A 174 2.74 -44.73 5.52
N VAL A 175 3.85 -44.95 4.80
CA VAL A 175 5.19 -44.96 5.40
C VAL A 175 5.54 -43.58 5.93
N ALA A 176 5.17 -42.50 5.23
CA ALA A 176 5.34 -41.14 5.68
C ALA A 176 4.53 -40.86 6.98
N GLY A 177 3.29 -41.28 7.04
CA GLY A 177 2.44 -41.12 8.21
C GLY A 177 2.94 -41.86 9.43
N GLU A 178 3.63 -43.02 9.26
CA GLU A 178 4.19 -43.82 10.34
C GLU A 178 5.56 -43.32 10.84
N LEU A 179 6.43 -42.84 9.95
CA LEU A 179 7.84 -42.62 10.23
C LEU A 179 8.30 -41.17 10.17
N SER A 180 7.64 -40.34 9.34
CA SER A 180 8.09 -38.96 9.13
C SER A 180 8.04 -38.12 10.38
N LYS A 181 9.07 -37.31 10.58
CA LYS A 181 9.19 -36.33 11.66
C LYS A 181 8.75 -34.94 11.25
N ASP A 182 8.27 -34.76 10.03
CA ASP A 182 7.68 -33.50 9.58
C ASP A 182 6.22 -33.38 10.05
N PRO A 183 5.91 -32.44 10.97
CA PRO A 183 4.54 -32.25 11.46
C PRO A 183 3.63 -31.53 10.45
N GLY A 184 4.22 -30.87 9.43
CA GLY A 184 3.51 -30.03 8.48
C GLY A 184 2.94 -30.79 7.28
N ALA A 185 3.51 -31.95 6.96
CA ALA A 185 3.16 -32.73 5.77
C ALA A 185 2.41 -34.00 6.15
N LYS A 186 1.07 -33.97 6.20
CA LYS A 186 0.25 -35.17 6.41
C LYS A 186 0.44 -36.16 5.24
N GLY A 187 0.87 -37.41 5.54
CA GLY A 187 1.18 -38.38 4.50
C GLY A 187 2.41 -38.00 3.65
N GLY A 188 3.14 -36.97 4.04
CA GLY A 188 4.33 -36.48 3.35
C GLY A 188 4.07 -35.50 2.22
N ASP A 189 2.82 -35.14 1.92
CA ASP A 189 2.48 -34.22 0.81
C ASP A 189 2.94 -32.78 1.12
N LEU A 190 3.78 -32.23 0.22
CA LEU A 190 4.30 -30.87 0.28
C LEU A 190 3.53 -29.88 -0.62
N GLY A 191 2.60 -30.38 -1.41
CA GLY A 191 1.93 -29.59 -2.44
C GLY A 191 2.90 -29.11 -3.54
N TRP A 192 2.50 -28.05 -4.26
CA TRP A 192 3.30 -27.45 -5.31
C TRP A 192 4.32 -26.45 -4.76
N PHE A 193 5.58 -26.61 -5.16
CA PHE A 193 6.68 -25.71 -4.79
C PHE A 193 7.65 -25.50 -5.96
N THR A 194 8.40 -24.40 -5.90
CA THR A 194 9.54 -24.16 -6.79
C THR A 194 10.85 -24.56 -6.09
N LYS A 195 11.88 -24.87 -6.87
CA LYS A 195 13.18 -25.31 -6.35
C LYS A 195 13.76 -24.33 -5.30
N ASP A 196 13.62 -23.03 -5.53
CA ASP A 196 14.14 -21.95 -4.69
C ASP A 196 13.40 -21.77 -3.35
N ARG A 197 12.20 -22.35 -3.19
CA ARG A 197 11.45 -22.33 -1.94
C ARG A 197 11.84 -23.42 -0.97
N MET A 198 12.66 -24.35 -1.39
CA MET A 198 13.17 -25.45 -0.56
C MET A 198 14.64 -25.21 -0.21
N VAL A 199 15.11 -25.89 0.84
CA VAL A 199 16.55 -25.92 1.10
C VAL A 199 17.31 -26.47 -0.11
N PRO A 200 18.51 -25.95 -0.43
CA PRO A 200 19.19 -26.24 -1.70
C PRO A 200 19.30 -27.73 -2.01
N GLU A 201 19.68 -28.53 -1.04
CA GLU A 201 19.90 -29.97 -1.22
C GLU A 201 18.62 -30.71 -1.59
N PHE A 202 17.49 -30.32 -0.96
CA PHE A 202 16.17 -30.89 -1.25
C PHE A 202 15.68 -30.45 -2.63
N GLY A 203 15.73 -29.11 -2.90
CA GLY A 203 15.30 -28.57 -4.18
C GLY A 203 16.08 -29.14 -5.37
N GLU A 204 17.40 -29.35 -5.19
CA GLU A 204 18.24 -29.99 -6.20
C GLU A 204 17.90 -31.46 -6.44
N ALA A 205 17.67 -32.20 -5.36
CA ALA A 205 17.29 -33.59 -5.48
C ALA A 205 15.92 -33.74 -6.16
N ALA A 206 14.92 -32.99 -5.71
CA ALA A 206 13.57 -32.99 -6.30
C ALA A 206 13.59 -32.63 -7.78
N SER A 207 14.40 -31.65 -8.19
CA SER A 207 14.48 -31.18 -9.59
C SER A 207 15.09 -32.20 -10.55
N LYS A 208 15.86 -33.16 -10.05
CA LYS A 208 16.48 -34.23 -10.84
C LYS A 208 15.58 -35.45 -11.03
N LEU A 209 14.50 -35.55 -10.26
CA LEU A 209 13.57 -36.66 -10.36
C LEU A 209 12.61 -36.50 -11.55
N GLU A 210 12.20 -37.60 -12.12
CA GLU A 210 11.06 -37.66 -13.04
C GLU A 210 9.78 -38.04 -12.25
N PRO A 211 8.58 -37.67 -12.75
CA PRO A 211 7.33 -38.05 -12.12
C PRO A 211 7.26 -39.55 -11.82
N GLY A 212 6.88 -39.90 -10.60
CA GLY A 212 6.84 -41.24 -10.07
C GLY A 212 8.16 -41.75 -9.48
N GLN A 213 9.28 -41.05 -9.65
CA GLN A 213 10.57 -41.47 -9.10
C GLN A 213 10.70 -41.12 -7.60
N ILE A 214 11.49 -41.95 -6.92
CA ILE A 214 11.84 -41.80 -5.50
C ILE A 214 13.35 -41.60 -5.41
N SER A 215 13.76 -40.57 -4.63
CA SER A 215 15.18 -40.24 -4.42
C SER A 215 15.90 -41.29 -3.60
N GLU A 216 17.23 -41.26 -3.63
CA GLU A 216 18.07 -41.79 -2.53
C GLU A 216 17.90 -40.86 -1.32
N PRO A 217 18.37 -41.30 -0.10
CA PRO A 217 18.35 -40.42 1.08
C PRO A 217 19.11 -39.11 0.86
N VAL A 218 18.43 -37.99 1.02
CA VAL A 218 18.97 -36.63 0.83
C VAL A 218 19.19 -36.00 2.20
N LYS A 219 20.42 -35.61 2.51
CA LYS A 219 20.78 -34.95 3.77
C LYS A 219 20.53 -33.47 3.68
N THR A 220 19.85 -32.90 4.69
CA THR A 220 19.68 -31.44 4.88
C THR A 220 19.99 -31.09 6.34
N GLN A 221 19.88 -29.81 6.68
CA GLN A 221 19.99 -29.36 8.09
C GLN A 221 18.87 -29.92 9.01
N PHE A 222 17.73 -30.34 8.44
CA PHE A 222 16.58 -30.86 9.21
C PHE A 222 16.68 -32.39 9.45
N GLY A 223 17.52 -33.09 8.72
CA GLY A 223 17.63 -34.53 8.76
C GLY A 223 17.80 -35.15 7.38
N TRP A 224 17.30 -36.35 7.22
CA TRP A 224 17.37 -37.14 6.01
C TRP A 224 16.00 -37.25 5.36
N HIS A 225 15.91 -36.95 4.09
CA HIS A 225 14.66 -36.95 3.32
C HIS A 225 14.66 -38.05 2.28
N ILE A 226 13.54 -38.75 2.17
CA ILE A 226 13.17 -39.54 0.99
C ILE A 226 12.12 -38.71 0.24
N ILE A 227 12.35 -38.41 -1.03
CA ILE A 227 11.51 -37.54 -1.85
C ILE A 227 10.90 -38.40 -2.96
N LYS A 228 9.59 -38.35 -3.13
CA LYS A 228 8.88 -38.91 -4.28
C LYS A 228 8.29 -37.75 -5.09
N LEU A 229 8.74 -37.60 -6.32
CA LEU A 229 8.16 -36.61 -7.22
C LEU A 229 6.86 -37.18 -7.82
N ASP A 230 5.76 -36.48 -7.62
CA ASP A 230 4.48 -36.89 -8.21
C ASP A 230 4.27 -36.25 -9.58
N GLU A 231 4.49 -34.93 -9.68
CA GLU A 231 4.29 -34.17 -10.92
C GLU A 231 5.30 -33.02 -11.03
N LYS A 232 5.53 -32.55 -12.25
CA LYS A 232 6.23 -31.29 -12.54
C LYS A 232 5.50 -30.54 -13.65
N ARG A 233 5.46 -29.21 -13.55
CA ARG A 233 4.83 -28.34 -14.56
C ARG A 233 5.58 -27.01 -14.69
N PRO A 234 5.50 -26.35 -15.86
CA PRO A 234 5.95 -24.97 -15.97
C PRO A 234 5.17 -24.09 -14.99
N LYS A 235 5.89 -23.24 -14.26
CA LYS A 235 5.26 -22.21 -13.39
C LYS A 235 4.56 -21.18 -14.27
N THR A 236 3.27 -21.07 -14.11
CA THR A 236 2.48 -20.08 -14.83
C THR A 236 2.38 -18.79 -14.04
N PHE A 237 2.36 -17.66 -14.75
CA PHE A 237 2.06 -16.37 -14.10
C PHE A 237 0.58 -16.35 -13.69
N PRO A 238 0.26 -15.92 -12.46
CA PRO A 238 -1.12 -15.92 -12.02
C PRO A 238 -1.99 -15.02 -12.90
N PRO A 239 -3.24 -15.38 -13.20
CA PRO A 239 -4.16 -14.51 -13.92
C PRO A 239 -4.35 -13.16 -13.22
N LEU A 240 -4.56 -12.09 -14.02
CA LEU A 240 -4.66 -10.72 -13.48
C LEU A 240 -5.75 -10.57 -12.41
N ASP A 241 -6.89 -11.23 -12.58
CA ASP A 241 -8.01 -11.19 -11.62
C ASP A 241 -7.62 -11.68 -10.22
N GLN A 242 -6.69 -12.63 -10.12
CA GLN A 242 -6.21 -13.16 -8.85
C GLN A 242 -5.18 -12.24 -8.16
N VAL A 243 -4.48 -11.41 -8.93
CA VAL A 243 -3.38 -10.57 -8.41
C VAL A 243 -3.64 -9.06 -8.60
N LYS A 244 -4.82 -8.68 -9.09
CA LYS A 244 -5.15 -7.31 -9.46
C LYS A 244 -4.90 -6.32 -8.33
N ASP A 245 -5.35 -6.64 -7.12
CA ASP A 245 -5.14 -5.78 -5.96
C ASP A 245 -3.66 -5.66 -5.57
N GLN A 246 -2.90 -6.73 -5.75
CA GLN A 246 -1.46 -6.70 -5.50
C GLN A 246 -0.74 -5.83 -6.52
N VAL A 247 -1.09 -5.95 -7.80
CA VAL A 247 -0.53 -5.13 -8.88
C VAL A 247 -0.93 -3.66 -8.70
N ALA A 248 -2.18 -3.37 -8.33
CA ALA A 248 -2.64 -2.02 -8.04
C ALA A 248 -1.84 -1.38 -6.90
N ARG A 249 -1.63 -2.09 -5.79
CA ARG A 249 -0.76 -1.60 -4.69
C ARG A 249 0.67 -1.34 -5.15
N TYR A 250 1.24 -2.20 -5.98
CA TYR A 250 2.57 -1.99 -6.55
C TYR A 250 2.63 -0.73 -7.41
N VAL A 251 1.66 -0.51 -8.29
CA VAL A 251 1.58 0.69 -9.15
C VAL A 251 1.51 1.96 -8.32
N VAL A 252 0.67 1.96 -7.27
CA VAL A 252 0.56 3.10 -6.33
C VAL A 252 1.87 3.35 -5.61
N GLN A 253 2.47 2.32 -5.02
CA GLN A 253 3.73 2.43 -4.29
C GLN A 253 4.86 2.94 -5.19
N LYS A 254 4.93 2.45 -6.44
CA LYS A 254 5.88 2.90 -7.44
C LYS A 254 5.71 4.39 -7.73
N ALA A 255 4.48 4.84 -8.01
CA ALA A 255 4.20 6.26 -8.31
C ALA A 255 4.53 7.19 -7.13
N GLN A 256 4.19 6.78 -5.90
CA GLN A 256 4.54 7.54 -4.69
C GLN A 256 6.05 7.61 -4.46
N SER A 257 6.76 6.50 -4.68
CA SER A 257 8.22 6.44 -4.56
C SER A 257 8.91 7.31 -5.61
N GLU A 258 8.48 7.24 -6.86
CA GLU A 258 9.01 8.06 -7.96
C GLU A 258 8.81 9.57 -7.70
N LEU A 259 7.64 9.96 -7.14
CA LEU A 259 7.43 11.34 -6.71
C LEU A 259 8.47 11.76 -5.68
N VAL A 260 8.70 10.97 -4.64
CA VAL A 260 9.67 11.30 -3.58
C VAL A 260 11.09 11.38 -4.15
N VAL A 261 11.49 10.45 -5.02
CA VAL A 261 12.80 10.48 -5.70
C VAL A 261 12.96 11.80 -6.46
N LYS A 262 11.98 12.14 -7.31
CA LYS A 262 12.00 13.38 -8.10
C LYS A 262 12.06 14.65 -7.23
N LEU A 263 11.32 14.67 -6.11
CA LEU A 263 11.37 15.80 -5.18
C LEU A 263 12.77 15.92 -4.52
N ARG A 264 13.39 14.80 -4.19
CA ARG A 264 14.74 14.79 -3.61
C ARG A 264 15.81 15.27 -4.59
N GLU A 265 15.70 14.95 -5.88
CA GLU A 265 16.63 15.42 -6.94
C GLU A 265 16.64 16.95 -7.05
N GLY A 266 15.50 17.60 -6.85
CA GLY A 266 15.36 19.05 -6.87
C GLY A 266 15.62 19.77 -5.54
N ALA A 267 15.85 19.02 -4.46
CA ALA A 267 15.94 19.57 -3.12
C ALA A 267 17.38 19.71 -2.62
N LYS A 268 17.71 20.83 -1.99
CA LYS A 268 18.93 20.94 -1.19
C LYS A 268 18.69 20.32 0.17
N ILE A 269 19.22 19.11 0.39
CA ILE A 269 19.09 18.38 1.65
C ILE A 269 20.43 18.40 2.37
N GLU A 270 20.44 18.94 3.58
CA GLU A 270 21.60 18.95 4.47
C GLU A 270 21.25 18.20 5.76
N ARG A 271 21.98 17.14 6.02
CA ARG A 271 21.81 16.33 7.25
C ARG A 271 22.78 16.82 8.31
N LEU A 272 22.22 17.36 9.40
CA LEU A 272 23.01 17.91 10.51
C LEU A 272 23.32 16.87 11.61
N ASP A 273 22.74 15.68 11.52
CA ASP A 273 22.94 14.56 12.44
C ASP A 273 24.06 13.59 11.99
N GLN A 274 24.66 13.82 10.83
CA GLN A 274 25.77 13.04 10.32
C GLN A 274 27.02 13.91 10.23
N PRO A 275 28.21 13.41 10.60
CA PRO A 275 29.45 14.13 10.29
C PRO A 275 29.55 14.33 8.77
N PRO A 276 30.17 15.44 8.31
CA PRO A 276 30.34 15.68 6.87
C PRO A 276 31.03 14.48 6.25
N GLU A 277 30.43 13.93 5.17
CA GLU A 277 31.05 12.87 4.39
C GLU A 277 32.45 13.31 4.01
N THR A 278 33.46 12.68 4.58
CA THR A 278 34.84 12.88 4.13
C THR A 278 34.92 12.31 2.71
N THR A 279 34.90 13.18 1.74
CA THR A 279 35.19 12.83 0.35
C THR A 279 36.46 12.00 0.33
N LYS A 280 36.34 10.68 0.01
CA LYS A 280 37.47 9.83 -0.25
C LYS A 280 38.30 10.53 -1.33
N PRO A 281 39.63 10.67 -1.15
CA PRO A 281 40.49 11.22 -2.22
C PRO A 281 40.34 10.30 -3.44
N GLU A 282 40.06 10.89 -4.59
CA GLU A 282 40.18 10.21 -5.87
C GLU A 282 41.61 9.65 -5.99
N ASP A 283 41.72 8.34 -5.98
CA ASP A 283 42.96 7.65 -6.37
C ASP A 283 43.27 8.03 -7.82
N LYS A 284 44.07 9.06 -8.01
CA LYS A 284 44.72 9.35 -9.28
C LYS A 284 45.66 8.19 -9.59
N LYS A 285 45.16 7.22 -10.38
CA LYS A 285 46.02 6.25 -11.05
C LYS A 285 46.98 7.02 -11.98
N LYS A 286 48.24 6.96 -11.66
CA LYS A 286 49.36 7.22 -12.60
C LYS A 286 49.49 6.02 -13.54
#